data_651946f61db2e56b00b6cc5fc27d5011
#
_entry.id   651946f61db2e56b00b6cc5fc27d5011
#
_cell.length_a   1.000
_cell.length_b   1.000
_cell.length_c   1.000
_cell.angle_alpha   90.00
_cell.angle_beta   90.00
_cell.angle_gamma   90.00
#
_symmetry.space_group_name_H-M   'P 1'
#
loop_
_entity.id
_entity.type
_entity.pdbx_description
1 polymer ?
#
loop_
_entity_poly.entity_id
_entity_poly.type
_entity_poly.pdbx_seq_one_letter_code
_entity_poly.pdbx_strand_id
1 'polypeptide(L)'
;MTPAHPSLRRIGATSAVIALLSLAVAACVGWRNPVPPSWASSDEGPAERGIGIAQASCASCHAVGFTDDSPMPAAPPLREVARRRDLVALEGDFAQGLVTAHPDMPAFAWRAAEIDDLIAYLESLRVEEASRD
;
A
#
# COMPACT_ATOMS: atom_id res chain seq x y z
N MET A 1 -50.44 -64.23 17.32
CA MET A 1 -50.68 -63.06 16.45
C MET A 1 -49.86 -61.94 16.96
N THR A 2 -48.68 -61.69 16.43
CA THR A 2 -47.76 -60.60 16.81
C THR A 2 -47.52 -59.74 15.59
N PRO A 3 -47.75 -58.44 15.64
CA PRO A 3 -47.43 -57.55 14.53
C PRO A 3 -45.95 -57.17 14.57
N ALA A 4 -45.34 -57.19 13.42
CA ALA A 4 -43.95 -56.83 13.16
C ALA A 4 -43.79 -55.30 13.18
N HIS A 5 -42.68 -54.80 13.83
CA HIS A 5 -42.26 -53.42 13.77
C HIS A 5 -41.39 -53.20 12.53
N PRO A 6 -41.62 -52.12 11.75
CA PRO A 6 -40.72 -51.72 10.69
C PRO A 6 -39.54 -50.95 11.24
N SER A 7 -38.37 -51.28 10.74
CA SER A 7 -37.04 -50.83 11.07
C SER A 7 -36.80 -49.34 10.84
N LEU A 8 -36.31 -48.68 11.86
CA LEU A 8 -35.57 -47.41 11.77
C LEU A 8 -34.20 -47.64 11.08
N ARG A 9 -34.08 -47.30 9.83
CA ARG A 9 -32.79 -47.18 9.15
C ARG A 9 -32.88 -46.18 7.99
N ARG A 10 -32.95 -44.89 8.25
CA ARG A 10 -32.70 -43.87 7.23
C ARG A 10 -32.31 -42.49 7.83
N ILE A 11 -31.35 -42.41 8.77
CA ILE A 11 -30.84 -41.12 9.30
C ILE A 11 -29.31 -41.01 9.15
N GLY A 12 -28.69 -41.71 8.23
CA GLY A 12 -27.22 -41.70 8.11
C GLY A 12 -26.63 -40.93 6.92
N ALA A 13 -27.44 -40.64 5.90
CA ALA A 13 -26.86 -40.15 4.65
C ALA A 13 -26.89 -38.60 4.49
N THR A 14 -27.84 -37.93 5.14
CA THR A 14 -28.00 -36.49 4.98
C THR A 14 -27.03 -35.64 5.83
N SER A 15 -26.63 -36.16 7.00
CA SER A 15 -25.69 -35.48 7.89
C SER A 15 -24.26 -35.42 7.35
N ALA A 16 -23.83 -36.46 6.62
CA ALA A 16 -22.48 -36.50 6.04
C ALA A 16 -22.32 -35.53 4.86
N VAL A 17 -23.37 -35.32 4.07
CA VAL A 17 -23.33 -34.39 2.93
C VAL A 17 -23.30 -32.95 3.40
N ILE A 18 -24.03 -32.63 4.47
CA ILE A 18 -24.01 -31.24 5.04
C ILE A 18 -22.65 -30.91 5.65
N ALA A 19 -21.99 -31.87 6.31
CA ALA A 19 -20.65 -31.66 6.87
C ALA A 19 -19.58 -31.46 5.80
N LEU A 20 -19.65 -32.15 4.67
CA LEU A 20 -18.70 -31.99 3.55
C LEU A 20 -18.91 -30.66 2.80
N LEU A 21 -20.13 -30.19 2.66
CA LEU A 21 -20.43 -28.89 2.06
C LEU A 21 -19.95 -27.73 2.94
N SER A 22 -19.99 -27.86 4.26
CA SER A 22 -19.52 -26.84 5.19
C SER A 22 -18.00 -26.66 5.16
N LEU A 23 -17.22 -27.73 4.94
CA LEU A 23 -15.75 -27.63 4.81
C LEU A 23 -15.32 -26.99 3.48
N ALA A 24 -16.07 -27.18 2.40
CA ALA A 24 -15.75 -26.64 1.09
C ALA A 24 -15.93 -25.10 1.04
N VAL A 25 -16.90 -24.56 1.79
CA VAL A 25 -17.13 -23.10 1.85
C VAL A 25 -16.03 -22.38 2.64
N ALA A 26 -15.48 -22.98 3.70
CA ALA A 26 -14.41 -22.40 4.49
C ALA A 26 -13.09 -22.27 3.71
N ALA A 27 -12.81 -23.15 2.75
CA ALA A 27 -11.62 -23.09 1.92
C ALA A 27 -11.65 -21.95 0.86
N CYS A 28 -12.85 -21.53 0.45
CA CYS A 28 -12.99 -20.47 -0.57
C CYS A 28 -12.90 -19.05 0.01
N VAL A 29 -13.07 -18.86 1.32
CA VAL A 29 -13.01 -17.53 1.97
C VAL A 29 -11.58 -17.13 2.29
N GLY A 30 -10.66 -18.10 2.48
CA GLY A 30 -9.25 -17.82 2.81
C GLY A 30 -8.39 -17.24 1.66
N TRP A 31 -8.88 -17.24 0.43
CA TRP A 31 -8.08 -16.86 -0.74
C TRP A 31 -8.33 -15.43 -1.24
N ARG A 32 -9.10 -14.64 -0.52
CA ARG A 32 -9.45 -13.27 -0.95
C ARG A 32 -8.93 -12.15 -0.08
N ASN A 33 -8.00 -12.42 0.82
CA ASN A 33 -7.28 -11.31 1.42
C ASN A 33 -6.22 -10.86 0.41
N PRO A 34 -6.36 -9.70 -0.22
CA PRO A 34 -5.27 -9.14 -1.00
C PRO A 34 -4.09 -9.01 -0.03
N VAL A 35 -2.96 -9.64 -0.37
CA VAL A 35 -1.71 -9.40 0.36
C VAL A 35 -1.48 -7.89 0.29
N PRO A 36 -1.44 -7.17 1.42
CA PRO A 36 -1.14 -5.76 1.37
C PRO A 36 0.21 -5.60 0.66
N PRO A 37 0.37 -4.58 -0.17
CA PRO A 37 1.67 -4.31 -0.78
C PRO A 37 2.71 -4.18 0.34
N SER A 38 3.95 -4.58 0.07
CA SER A 38 5.03 -4.67 1.07
C SER A 38 5.27 -3.37 1.86
N TRP A 39 4.90 -2.22 1.29
CA TRP A 39 4.96 -0.93 1.96
C TRP A 39 3.84 -0.69 3.00
N ALA A 40 2.85 -1.57 3.09
CA ALA A 40 1.73 -1.45 4.04
C ALA A 40 1.93 -2.25 5.34
N SER A 41 3.16 -2.71 5.61
CA SER A 41 3.49 -3.41 6.85
C SER A 41 3.41 -2.44 8.02
N SER A 42 2.64 -2.79 9.06
CA SER A 42 2.45 -1.96 10.27
C SER A 42 3.73 -1.78 11.09
N ASP A 43 4.80 -2.53 10.78
CA ASP A 43 6.09 -2.48 11.46
C ASP A 43 7.09 -1.52 10.78
N GLU A 44 6.77 -0.99 9.59
CA GLU A 44 7.61 -0.02 8.89
C GLU A 44 7.37 1.40 9.45
N GLY A 45 8.44 2.16 9.63
CA GLY A 45 8.38 3.56 10.00
C GLY A 45 7.73 4.44 8.90
N PRO A 46 7.33 5.68 9.23
CA PRO A 46 6.73 6.57 8.25
C PRO A 46 7.61 6.80 7.01
N ALA A 47 8.91 7.00 7.18
CA ALA A 47 9.84 7.23 6.08
C ALA A 47 9.96 6.00 5.16
N GLU A 48 9.96 4.78 5.72
CA GLU A 48 10.00 3.53 4.96
C GLU A 48 8.73 3.34 4.13
N ARG A 49 7.57 3.68 4.68
CA ARG A 49 6.32 3.68 3.90
C ARG A 49 6.33 4.76 2.83
N GLY A 50 6.88 5.94 3.15
CA GLY A 50 7.02 7.07 2.24
C GLY A 50 7.91 6.78 1.04
N ILE A 51 9.03 6.02 1.21
CA ILE A 51 9.86 5.60 0.08
C ILE A 51 9.08 4.67 -0.86
N GLY A 52 8.23 3.79 -0.34
CA GLY A 52 7.35 2.94 -1.16
C GLY A 52 6.37 3.78 -2.01
N ILE A 53 5.80 4.83 -1.44
CA ILE A 53 4.92 5.78 -2.16
C ILE A 53 5.72 6.52 -3.24
N ALA A 54 6.90 7.04 -2.91
CA ALA A 54 7.78 7.74 -3.85
C ALA A 54 8.20 6.84 -5.02
N GLN A 55 8.56 5.59 -4.75
CA GLN A 55 8.90 4.61 -5.78
C GLN A 55 7.71 4.31 -6.71
N ALA A 56 6.52 4.15 -6.17
CA ALA A 56 5.34 3.83 -6.96
C ALA A 56 4.84 5.01 -7.80
N SER A 57 4.96 6.24 -7.29
CA SER A 57 4.30 7.41 -7.87
C SER A 57 5.26 8.39 -8.56
N CYS A 58 6.53 8.46 -8.14
CA CYS A 58 7.46 9.50 -8.58
C CYS A 58 8.64 8.95 -9.39
N ALA A 59 9.03 7.67 -9.19
CA ALA A 59 10.27 7.11 -9.75
C ALA A 59 10.32 7.03 -11.28
N SER A 60 9.18 7.12 -11.96
CA SER A 60 9.15 7.19 -13.43
C SER A 60 9.81 8.45 -14.01
N CYS A 61 9.85 9.52 -13.24
CA CYS A 61 10.39 10.81 -13.65
C CYS A 61 11.51 11.31 -12.74
N HIS A 62 11.37 11.17 -11.42
CA HIS A 62 12.31 11.64 -10.42
C HIS A 62 13.23 10.53 -9.92
N ALA A 63 14.50 10.83 -9.66
CA ALA A 63 15.31 9.97 -8.82
C ALA A 63 14.74 10.00 -7.39
N VAL A 64 14.48 8.82 -6.85
CA VAL A 64 13.96 8.67 -5.49
C VAL A 64 15.06 8.34 -4.48
N GLY A 65 16.21 7.86 -4.92
CA GLY A 65 17.34 7.54 -4.07
C GLY A 65 18.24 8.74 -3.73
N PHE A 66 19.31 8.43 -2.99
CA PHE A 66 20.26 9.43 -2.48
C PHE A 66 21.30 9.86 -3.52
N THR A 67 21.58 9.06 -4.54
CA THR A 67 22.69 9.26 -5.47
C THR A 67 22.34 9.17 -6.95
N ASP A 68 21.15 8.64 -7.27
CA ASP A 68 20.71 8.36 -8.65
C ASP A 68 20.39 9.65 -9.39
N ASP A 69 20.45 9.59 -10.70
CA ASP A 69 19.94 10.63 -11.58
C ASP A 69 18.47 10.37 -11.94
N SER A 70 17.72 11.45 -12.14
CA SER A 70 16.33 11.37 -12.54
C SER A 70 16.21 10.79 -13.95
N PRO A 71 15.31 9.80 -14.19
CA PRO A 71 15.03 9.29 -15.53
C PRO A 71 14.59 10.38 -16.50
N MET A 72 13.85 11.37 -16.02
CA MET A 72 13.49 12.57 -16.78
C MET A 72 14.44 13.71 -16.38
N PRO A 73 15.30 14.22 -17.28
CA PRO A 73 16.27 15.27 -16.93
C PRO A 73 15.64 16.59 -16.44
N ALA A 74 14.40 16.87 -16.81
CA ALA A 74 13.68 18.07 -16.34
C ALA A 74 13.09 17.91 -14.94
N ALA A 75 12.98 16.66 -14.44
CA ALA A 75 12.45 16.36 -13.10
C ALA A 75 13.61 16.36 -12.08
N PRO A 76 13.66 17.26 -11.08
CA PRO A 76 14.71 17.25 -10.10
C PRO A 76 14.67 15.99 -9.23
N PRO A 77 15.80 15.43 -8.79
CA PRO A 77 15.82 14.38 -7.79
C PRO A 77 15.04 14.77 -6.53
N LEU A 78 14.37 13.80 -5.88
CA LEU A 78 13.58 14.11 -4.67
C LEU A 78 14.42 14.68 -3.53
N ARG A 79 15.70 14.30 -3.40
CA ARG A 79 16.64 14.90 -2.45
C ARG A 79 16.81 16.41 -2.68
N GLU A 80 16.80 16.86 -3.94
CA GLU A 80 16.89 18.25 -4.27
C GLU A 80 15.57 19.00 -4.03
N VAL A 81 14.44 18.35 -4.30
CA VAL A 81 13.10 18.86 -3.92
C VAL A 81 13.06 19.05 -2.41
N ALA A 82 13.44 18.02 -1.64
CA ALA A 82 13.47 18.07 -0.18
C ALA A 82 14.34 19.21 0.35
N ARG A 83 15.48 19.48 -0.26
CA ARG A 83 16.40 20.54 0.14
C ARG A 83 15.88 21.95 -0.17
N ARG A 84 15.25 22.12 -1.33
CA ARG A 84 14.87 23.45 -1.86
C ARG A 84 13.47 23.90 -1.49
N ARG A 85 12.57 22.95 -1.15
CA ARG A 85 11.18 23.27 -0.85
C ARG A 85 10.94 23.32 0.65
N ASP A 86 10.02 24.19 1.04
CA ASP A 86 9.40 24.09 2.36
C ASP A 86 8.50 22.86 2.38
N LEU A 87 8.79 21.89 3.25
CA LEU A 87 8.05 20.62 3.31
C LEU A 87 6.66 20.80 3.89
N VAL A 88 6.43 21.78 4.76
CA VAL A 88 5.09 22.11 5.27
C VAL A 88 4.22 22.67 4.15
N ALA A 89 4.78 23.55 3.32
CA ALA A 89 4.06 24.05 2.15
C ALA A 89 3.80 22.93 1.13
N LEU A 90 4.77 22.03 0.92
CA LEU A 90 4.66 20.91 0.00
C LEU A 90 3.60 19.89 0.46
N GLU A 91 3.47 19.66 1.77
CA GLU A 91 2.38 18.85 2.33
C GLU A 91 1.01 19.41 1.95
N GLY A 92 0.83 20.73 2.09
CA GLY A 92 -0.37 21.44 1.65
C GLY A 92 -0.63 21.31 0.15
N ASP A 93 0.43 21.40 -0.67
CA ASP A 93 0.35 21.20 -2.13
C ASP A 93 -0.11 19.78 -2.48
N PHE A 94 0.41 18.77 -1.79
CA PHE A 94 -0.02 17.38 -1.95
C PHE A 94 -1.48 17.16 -1.55
N ALA A 95 -1.91 17.76 -0.45
CA ALA A 95 -3.30 17.68 0.01
C ALA A 95 -4.30 18.30 -0.99
N GLN A 96 -3.84 19.26 -1.80
CA GLN A 96 -4.61 19.91 -2.86
C GLN A 96 -4.47 19.21 -4.22
N GLY A 97 -3.81 18.04 -4.28
CA GLY A 97 -3.60 17.27 -5.51
C GLY A 97 -2.41 17.76 -6.34
N LEU A 98 -1.47 18.48 -5.71
CA LEU A 98 -0.23 18.96 -6.32
C LEU A 98 -0.47 19.61 -7.70
N VAL A 99 -1.39 20.56 -7.76
CA VAL A 99 -1.62 21.41 -8.95
C VAL A 99 -0.40 22.31 -9.11
N THR A 100 0.66 21.74 -9.70
CA THR A 100 1.91 22.47 -9.95
C THR A 100 1.89 23.14 -11.31
N ALA A 101 2.77 24.11 -11.48
CA ALA A 101 3.08 24.67 -12.79
C ALA A 101 3.84 23.70 -13.72
N HIS A 102 3.94 22.41 -13.34
CA HIS A 102 4.55 21.34 -14.13
C HIS A 102 3.47 20.63 -14.95
N PRO A 103 3.37 20.90 -16.26
CA PRO A 103 2.32 20.31 -17.10
C PRO A 103 2.44 18.78 -17.23
N ASP A 104 3.64 18.24 -17.01
CA ASP A 104 3.93 16.82 -17.14
C ASP A 104 3.80 16.04 -15.84
N MET A 105 3.55 16.72 -14.71
CA MET A 105 3.36 16.07 -13.43
C MET A 105 1.90 15.68 -13.24
N PRO A 106 1.58 14.37 -13.10
CA PRO A 106 0.21 13.93 -12.93
C PRO A 106 -0.37 14.44 -11.61
N ALA A 107 -1.68 14.72 -11.61
CA ALA A 107 -2.42 14.99 -10.38
C ALA A 107 -2.56 13.69 -9.57
N PHE A 108 -2.16 13.73 -8.32
CA PHE A 108 -2.31 12.62 -7.38
C PHE A 108 -3.37 12.94 -6.35
N ALA A 109 -4.12 11.93 -5.94
CA ALA A 109 -5.08 12.02 -4.85
C ALA A 109 -4.65 11.05 -3.73
N TRP A 110 -3.82 11.54 -2.82
CA TRP A 110 -3.36 10.78 -1.67
C TRP A 110 -4.23 11.02 -0.44
N ARG A 111 -4.26 10.02 0.43
CA ARG A 111 -4.83 10.15 1.78
C ARG A 111 -3.85 10.92 2.67
N ALA A 112 -4.35 11.57 3.71
CA ALA A 112 -3.51 12.35 4.63
C ALA A 112 -2.33 11.51 5.17
N ALA A 113 -2.57 10.26 5.60
CA ALA A 113 -1.51 9.39 6.10
C ALA A 113 -0.43 9.04 5.05
N GLU A 114 -0.78 8.98 3.77
CA GLU A 114 0.18 8.76 2.68
C GLU A 114 1.03 10.02 2.44
N ILE A 115 0.43 11.18 2.61
CA ILE A 115 1.13 12.47 2.55
C ILE A 115 2.11 12.59 3.72
N ASP A 116 1.67 12.28 4.95
CA ASP A 116 2.52 12.29 6.14
C ASP A 116 3.74 11.37 5.96
N ASP A 117 3.53 10.15 5.46
CA ASP A 117 4.58 9.18 5.18
C ASP A 117 5.56 9.70 4.11
N LEU A 118 5.04 10.29 3.03
CA LEU A 118 5.86 10.86 1.96
C LEU A 118 6.70 12.06 2.46
N ILE A 119 6.12 12.93 3.27
CA ILE A 119 6.85 14.05 3.89
C ILE A 119 7.94 13.53 4.83
N ALA A 120 7.66 12.52 5.66
CA ALA A 120 8.67 11.89 6.52
C ALA A 120 9.83 11.31 5.70
N TYR A 121 9.56 10.73 4.54
CA TYR A 121 10.60 10.27 3.62
C TYR A 121 11.43 11.44 3.08
N LEU A 122 10.80 12.52 2.62
CA LEU A 122 11.52 13.71 2.13
C LEU A 122 12.37 14.37 3.22
N GLU A 123 11.92 14.37 4.47
CA GLU A 123 12.72 14.81 5.62
C GLU A 123 13.95 13.92 5.83
N SER A 124 13.82 12.60 5.68
CA SER A 124 14.95 11.68 5.78
C SER A 124 16.02 11.95 4.72
N LEU A 125 15.64 12.34 3.51
CA LEU A 125 16.57 12.74 2.45
C LEU A 125 17.38 13.99 2.82
N ARG A 126 16.79 14.97 3.54
CA ARG A 126 17.48 16.15 4.04
C ARG A 126 18.55 15.80 5.07
N VAL A 127 18.19 14.95 6.03
CA VAL A 127 19.10 14.55 7.12
C VAL A 127 20.29 13.79 6.56
N GLU A 128 20.05 12.88 5.64
CA GLU A 128 21.12 12.09 5.02
C GLU A 128 22.07 12.97 4.18
N GLU A 129 21.56 13.94 3.45
CA GLU A 129 22.40 14.86 2.68
C GLU A 129 23.25 15.75 3.59
N ALA A 130 22.65 16.28 4.67
CA ALA A 130 23.38 17.09 5.65
C ALA A 130 24.46 16.32 6.40
N SER A 131 24.39 15.00 6.47
CA SER A 131 25.40 14.15 7.10
C SER A 131 26.58 13.80 6.18
N ARG A 132 26.51 14.14 4.90
CA ARG A 132 27.56 13.91 3.89
C ARG A 132 28.45 15.11 3.61
N ASP A 133 28.02 16.31 4.00
CA ASP A 133 28.76 17.58 3.90
C ASP A 133 29.68 17.78 5.10
#